data_8eeb1ae0fcaf3aa9adb4b4229a69f019
#
_entry.id   8eeb1ae0fcaf3aa9adb4b4229a69f019
#
_cell.length_a   1.000
_cell.length_b   1.000
_cell.length_c   1.000
_cell.angle_alpha   90.00
_cell.angle_beta   90.00
_cell.angle_gamma   90.00
#
_symmetry.space_group_name_H-M   'P 1'
#
loop_
_entity.id
_entity.type
_entity.pdbx_description
1 polymer ?
#
loop_
_entity_poly.entity_id
_entity_poly.type
_entity_poly.pdbx_seq_one_letter_code
_entity_poly.pdbx_strand_id
1 'polypeptide(L)' 'MQEEENRLRRLRRLVDFSLALIAQSDLALEEAQNLHRMVRNTASRLFPGKEAAFDLIYTPRFRRLIAEKYALQ' A
#
# COMPACT_ATOMS: atom_id res chain seq x y z
N MET A 1 -14.14 -17.15 -8.43
CA MET A 1 -14.02 -17.26 -6.99
C MET A 1 -12.60 -17.43 -6.53
N GLN A 2 -11.93 -18.49 -6.93
CA GLN A 2 -10.51 -18.65 -6.56
C GLN A 2 -9.65 -17.53 -7.10
N GLU A 3 -10.00 -17.02 -8.27
CA GLU A 3 -9.24 -15.95 -8.90
C GLU A 3 -9.31 -14.65 -8.10
N GLU A 4 -10.49 -14.31 -7.56
CA GLU A 4 -10.65 -13.15 -6.70
C GLU A 4 -9.91 -13.31 -5.39
N GLU A 5 -9.96 -14.50 -4.81
CA GLU A 5 -9.24 -14.80 -3.59
C GLU A 5 -7.73 -14.70 -3.81
N ASN A 6 -7.25 -15.18 -4.96
CA ASN A 6 -5.83 -15.10 -5.30
C ASN A 6 -5.38 -13.65 -5.50
N ARG A 7 -6.22 -12.83 -6.14
CA ARG A 7 -5.91 -11.42 -6.32
C ARG A 7 -5.88 -10.69 -5.00
N LEU A 8 -6.83 -10.99 -4.12
CA LEU A 8 -6.89 -10.35 -2.81
C LEU A 8 -5.70 -10.76 -1.95
N ARG A 9 -5.34 -12.04 -1.99
CA ARG A 9 -4.16 -12.53 -1.27
C ARG A 9 -2.89 -11.87 -1.77
N ARG A 10 -2.77 -11.75 -3.09
CA ARG A 10 -1.64 -11.08 -3.71
C ARG A 10 -1.54 -9.62 -3.28
N LEU A 11 -2.68 -8.94 -3.28
CA LEU A 11 -2.72 -7.55 -2.85
C LEU A 11 -2.31 -7.40 -1.39
N ARG A 12 -2.84 -8.26 -0.51
CA ARG A 12 -2.49 -8.22 0.91
C ARG A 12 -1.00 -8.44 1.13
N ARG A 13 -0.41 -9.38 0.42
CA ARG A 13 1.03 -9.63 0.52
C ARG A 13 1.83 -8.43 0.05
N LEU A 14 1.40 -7.82 -1.05
CA LEU A 14 2.07 -6.63 -1.56
C LEU A 14 1.98 -5.48 -0.57
N VAL A 15 0.82 -5.25 0.01
CA VAL A 15 0.64 -4.21 1.02
C VAL A 15 1.52 -4.48 2.24
N ASP A 16 1.48 -5.71 2.75
CA ASP A 16 2.25 -6.07 3.94
C ASP A 16 3.74 -5.96 3.70
N PHE A 17 4.21 -6.43 2.55
CA PHE A 17 5.62 -6.31 2.18
C PHE A 17 6.04 -4.84 2.06
N SER A 18 5.21 -4.05 1.42
CA SER A 18 5.51 -2.64 1.20
C SER A 18 5.55 -1.86 2.52
N LEU A 19 4.61 -2.14 3.41
CA LEU A 19 4.61 -1.53 4.74
C LEU A 19 5.86 -1.93 5.54
N ALA A 20 6.23 -3.21 5.47
CA ALA A 20 7.44 -3.69 6.14
C ALA A 20 8.68 -3.03 5.56
N LEU A 21 8.73 -2.88 4.24
CA LEU A 21 9.85 -2.23 3.58
C LEU A 21 10.00 -0.78 4.03
N ILE A 22 8.89 -0.05 4.10
CA ILE A 22 8.91 1.34 4.59
C ILE A 22 9.37 1.39 6.04
N ALA A 23 8.85 0.49 6.88
CA ALA A 23 9.15 0.49 8.30
C ALA A 23 10.60 0.13 8.61
N GLN A 24 11.18 -0.80 7.86
CA GLN A 24 12.46 -1.41 8.20
C GLN A 24 13.64 -0.93 7.36
N SER A 25 13.38 -0.29 6.23
CA SER A 25 14.43 0.16 5.32
C SER A 25 14.64 1.66 5.45
N ASP A 26 15.80 2.10 5.00
CA ASP A 26 16.19 3.52 5.09
C ASP A 26 15.78 4.25 3.79
N LEU A 27 14.48 4.27 3.53
CA LEU A 27 13.95 4.95 2.36
C LEU A 27 13.77 6.44 2.64
N ALA A 28 14.02 7.26 1.61
CA ALA A 28 13.64 8.66 1.69
C ALA A 28 12.13 8.79 1.70
N LEU A 29 11.61 9.88 2.25
CA LEU A 29 10.17 10.14 2.30
C LEU A 29 9.53 9.99 0.92
N GLU A 30 10.15 10.59 -0.10
CA GLU A 30 9.62 10.53 -1.46
C GLU A 30 9.53 9.09 -1.98
N GLU A 31 10.53 8.28 -1.65
CA GLU A 31 10.53 6.87 -2.04
C GLU A 31 9.39 6.10 -1.38
N ALA A 32 9.14 6.37 -0.10
CA ALA A 32 8.05 5.72 0.62
C ALA A 32 6.70 6.13 0.03
N GLN A 33 6.52 7.40 -0.31
CA GLN A 33 5.31 7.89 -0.94
C GLN A 33 5.12 7.28 -2.33
N ASN A 34 6.19 7.13 -3.09
CA ASN A 34 6.14 6.50 -4.41
C ASN A 34 5.78 5.02 -4.31
N LEU A 35 6.28 4.34 -3.29
CA LEU A 35 5.93 2.94 -3.05
C LEU A 35 4.44 2.78 -2.77
N HIS A 36 3.87 3.64 -1.94
CA HIS A 36 2.43 3.64 -1.69
C HIS A 36 1.65 3.84 -3.00
N ARG A 37 2.06 4.82 -3.79
CA ARG A 37 1.40 5.09 -5.07
C ARG A 37 1.46 3.90 -6.01
N MET A 38 2.61 3.23 -6.06
CA MET A 38 2.80 2.05 -6.89
C MET A 38 1.89 0.90 -6.45
N VAL A 39 1.77 0.68 -5.14
CA VAL A 39 0.87 -0.34 -4.61
C VAL A 39 -0.57 -0.02 -4.96
N ARG A 40 -0.97 1.24 -4.82
CA ARG A 40 -2.32 1.68 -5.17
C ARG A 40 -2.61 1.45 -6.66
N ASN A 41 -1.65 1.75 -7.51
CA ASN A 41 -1.81 1.53 -8.96
C ASN A 41 -1.92 0.04 -9.28
N THR A 42 -1.16 -0.80 -8.61
CA THR A 42 -1.26 -2.24 -8.78
C THR A 42 -2.62 -2.76 -8.33
N ALA A 43 -3.13 -2.24 -7.19
CA ALA A 43 -4.46 -2.59 -6.71
C ALA A 43 -5.54 -2.21 -7.72
N SER A 44 -5.38 -1.05 -8.36
CA SER A 44 -6.31 -0.59 -9.38
C SER A 44 -6.34 -1.52 -10.59
N ARG A 45 -5.21 -2.10 -10.95
CA ARG A 45 -5.15 -3.08 -12.04
C ARG A 45 -5.75 -4.43 -11.63
N LEU A 46 -5.55 -4.85 -10.39
CA LEU A 46 -6.11 -6.11 -9.88
C LEU A 46 -7.62 -6.02 -9.68
N PHE A 47 -8.09 -4.87 -9.24
CA PHE A 47 -9.51 -4.63 -8.93
C PHE A 47 -9.95 -3.30 -9.56
N PRO A 48 -10.19 -3.29 -10.88
CA PRO A 48 -10.59 -2.04 -11.54
C PRO A 48 -11.87 -1.47 -10.93
N GLY A 49 -11.87 -0.17 -10.71
CA GLY A 49 -13.03 0.52 -10.15
C GLY A 49 -13.15 0.44 -8.64
N LYS A 50 -12.16 -0.15 -7.96
CA LYS A 50 -12.19 -0.32 -6.50
C LYS A 50 -11.19 0.59 -5.79
N GLU A 51 -10.77 1.67 -6.44
CA GLU A 51 -9.79 2.59 -5.87
C GLU A 51 -10.26 3.21 -4.56
N ALA A 52 -11.55 3.54 -4.47
CA ALA A 52 -12.10 4.11 -3.25
C ALA A 52 -12.01 3.12 -2.09
N ALA A 53 -12.25 1.83 -2.36
CA ALA A 53 -12.11 0.81 -1.32
C ALA A 53 -10.67 0.68 -0.85
N PHE A 54 -9.71 0.73 -1.77
CA PHE A 54 -8.30 0.71 -1.39
C PHE A 54 -7.97 1.90 -0.49
N ASP A 55 -8.41 3.08 -0.88
CA ASP A 55 -8.13 4.29 -0.12
C ASP A 55 -8.79 4.28 1.26
N LEU A 56 -9.92 3.59 1.40
CA LEU A 56 -10.58 3.46 2.67
C LEU A 56 -9.85 2.49 3.61
N ILE A 57 -9.33 1.38 3.06
CA ILE A 57 -8.80 0.28 3.87
C ILE A 57 -7.27 0.39 4.05
N TYR A 58 -6.54 0.64 2.97
CA TYR A 58 -5.08 0.53 2.98
C TYR A 58 -4.35 1.87 3.02
N THR A 59 -4.86 2.88 2.35
CA THR A 59 -4.20 4.18 2.31
C THR A 59 -3.96 4.76 3.71
N PRO A 60 -4.90 4.65 4.67
CA PRO A 60 -4.64 5.16 6.03
C PRO A 60 -3.47 4.47 6.72
N ARG A 61 -3.25 3.17 6.43
CA ARG A 61 -2.14 2.43 7.00
C ARG A 61 -0.80 2.97 6.49
N PHE A 62 -0.72 3.24 5.19
CA PHE A 62 0.49 3.85 4.61
C PHE A 62 0.71 5.25 5.16
N ARG A 63 -0.32 6.07 5.20
CA ARG A 63 -0.21 7.44 5.69
C ARG A 63 0.25 7.50 7.13
N ARG A 64 -0.31 6.64 7.97
CA ARG A 64 0.07 6.60 9.38
C ARG A 64 1.53 6.21 9.55
N LEU A 65 1.94 5.14 8.88
CA LEU A 65 3.31 4.66 8.99
C LEU A 65 4.30 5.71 8.49
N ILE A 66 4.00 6.32 7.35
CA ILE A 66 4.87 7.35 6.79
C ILE A 66 4.94 8.57 7.72
N ALA A 67 3.81 8.99 8.26
CA ALA A 67 3.78 10.12 9.18
C ALA A 67 4.61 9.83 10.44
N GLU A 68 4.47 8.63 10.98
CA GLU A 68 5.22 8.25 12.18
C GLU A 68 6.72 8.14 11.91
N LYS A 69 7.08 7.48 10.81
CA LYS A 69 8.48 7.23 10.51
C LYS A 69 9.24 8.49 10.16
N TYR A 70 8.62 9.39 9.42
CA TYR A 70 9.27 10.62 8.95
C TYR A 70 8.90 11.85 9.77
N ALA A 71 8.22 11.62 10.89
CA ALA A 71 7.82 12.68 11.82
C ALA A 71 7.02 13.81 11.15
N LEU A 72 6.14 13.43 10.27
CA LEU A 72 5.24 14.38 9.61
C LEU A 72 4.07 14.71 10.54
N GLN A 73 3.70 15.99 10.56
CA GLN A 73 2.60 16.44 11.42
C GLN A 73 1.61 17.30 10.65
#